data_b4a030ad69439626312365bc97141f3e
#
_entry.id   b4a030ad69439626312365bc97141f3e
#
_cell.length_a   1.000
_cell.length_b   1.000
_cell.length_c   1.000
_cell.angle_alpha   90.00
_cell.angle_beta   90.00
_cell.angle_gamma   90.00
#
_symmetry.space_group_name_H-M   'P 1'
#
loop_
_entity.id
_entity.type
_entity.pdbx_description
1 polymer ?
#
loop_
_entity_poly.entity_id
_entity_poly.type
_entity_poly.pdbx_seq_one_letter_code
_entity_poly.pdbx_strand_id
1 'polypeptide(L)'
;AVVNKEELLGLVQDVRKVDMRDAVLDYVTTLVEKTRTHPQVALGVSPRGALAVCRMAKAYAYLNGRDFVMPEDVAAIFPDVCAHRLMLNSKARMMEEKPESVLAEILKTTDMPVLKK
;
A
#
# COMPACT_ATOMS: atom_id res chain seq x y z
N ALA A 1 8.43 -26.10 1.25
CA ALA A 1 8.18 -26.53 2.63
C ALA A 1 6.78 -26.10 3.06
N VAL A 2 6.07 -27.01 3.73
CA VAL A 2 4.71 -26.73 4.19
C VAL A 2 4.78 -26.11 5.59
N VAL A 3 4.16 -24.96 5.73
CA VAL A 3 4.07 -24.26 7.01
C VAL A 3 2.86 -24.82 7.77
N ASN A 4 3.04 -25.28 9.01
CA ASN A 4 1.92 -25.73 9.82
C ASN A 4 1.16 -24.54 10.43
N LYS A 5 0.00 -24.83 11.05
CA LYS A 5 -0.87 -23.81 11.61
C LYS A 5 -0.16 -22.96 12.68
N GLU A 6 0.63 -23.60 13.54
CA GLU A 6 1.33 -22.88 14.61
C GLU A 6 2.40 -21.95 14.06
N GLU A 7 3.16 -22.40 13.06
CA GLU A 7 4.16 -21.57 12.40
C GLU A 7 3.51 -20.38 11.70
N LEU A 8 2.39 -20.62 11.02
CA LEU A 8 1.67 -19.56 10.34
C LEU A 8 1.15 -18.50 11.32
N LEU A 9 0.57 -18.93 12.45
CA LEU A 9 0.10 -18.01 13.48
C LEU A 9 1.25 -17.20 14.08
N GLY A 10 2.40 -17.82 14.28
CA GLY A 10 3.60 -17.14 14.75
C GLY A 10 4.07 -16.07 13.79
N LEU A 11 4.08 -16.37 12.49
CA LEU A 11 4.45 -15.40 11.45
C LEU A 11 3.50 -14.20 11.43
N VAL A 12 2.19 -14.48 11.53
CA VAL A 12 1.19 -13.41 11.55
C VAL A 12 1.41 -12.49 12.75
N GLN A 13 1.69 -13.04 13.91
CA GLN A 13 1.94 -12.26 15.12
C GLN A 13 3.22 -11.44 14.99
N ASP A 14 4.28 -12.04 14.43
CA ASP A 14 5.55 -11.34 14.22
C ASP A 14 5.39 -10.17 13.26
N VAL A 15 4.63 -10.36 12.19
CA VAL A 15 4.36 -9.28 11.23
C VAL A 15 3.60 -8.13 11.89
N ARG A 16 2.67 -8.44 12.77
CA ARG A 16 1.91 -7.40 13.49
C ARG A 16 2.80 -6.53 14.39
N LYS A 17 3.91 -7.07 14.86
CA LYS A 17 4.85 -6.36 15.73
C LYS A 17 5.79 -5.44 14.95
N VAL A 18 5.80 -5.53 13.63
CA VAL A 18 6.63 -4.63 12.82
C VAL A 18 6.17 -3.20 13.03
N ASP A 19 7.12 -2.32 13.33
CA ASP A 19 6.82 -0.92 13.63
C ASP A 19 6.47 -0.12 12.38
N MET A 20 5.48 0.74 12.50
CA MET A 20 5.12 1.67 11.42
C MET A 20 5.04 3.08 12.00
N ARG A 21 6.06 3.88 11.70
CA ARG A 21 6.18 5.24 12.22
C ARG A 21 5.11 6.16 11.62
N ASP A 22 4.81 7.22 12.35
CA ASP A 22 3.80 8.21 11.92
C ASP A 22 4.08 8.77 10.52
N ALA A 23 5.35 9.03 10.20
CA ALA A 23 5.72 9.54 8.88
C ALA A 23 5.32 8.56 7.76
N VAL A 24 5.44 7.25 8.00
CA VAL A 24 5.03 6.23 7.04
C VAL A 24 3.51 6.14 6.96
N LEU A 25 2.82 6.23 8.09
CA LEU A 25 1.35 6.27 8.12
C LEU A 25 0.82 7.48 7.36
N ASP A 26 1.45 8.64 7.53
CA ASP A 26 1.09 9.85 6.78
C ASP A 26 1.29 9.65 5.29
N TYR A 27 2.34 8.96 4.90
CA TYR A 27 2.61 8.64 3.50
C TYR A 27 1.50 7.76 2.92
N VAL A 28 1.11 6.69 3.65
CA VAL A 28 0.00 5.82 3.24
C VAL A 28 -1.28 6.64 3.10
N THR A 29 -1.59 7.47 4.07
CA THR A 29 -2.79 8.31 4.05
C THR A 29 -2.80 9.24 2.83
N THR A 30 -1.67 9.87 2.54
CA THR A 30 -1.53 10.76 1.39
C THR A 30 -1.76 10.01 0.09
N LEU A 31 -1.16 8.82 -0.06
CA LEU A 31 -1.34 8.00 -1.26
C LEU A 31 -2.81 7.62 -1.44
N VAL A 32 -3.45 7.15 -0.37
CA VAL A 32 -4.86 6.73 -0.42
C VAL A 32 -5.77 7.92 -0.76
N GLU A 33 -5.52 9.08 -0.16
CA GLU A 33 -6.31 10.28 -0.47
C GLU A 33 -6.16 10.72 -1.92
N LYS A 34 -4.97 10.60 -2.47
CA LYS A 34 -4.76 10.91 -3.88
C LYS A 34 -5.54 9.99 -4.81
N THR A 35 -5.82 8.74 -4.40
CA THR A 35 -6.69 7.86 -5.19
C THR A 35 -8.11 8.40 -5.24
N ARG A 36 -8.56 9.08 -4.19
CA ARG A 36 -9.93 9.61 -4.10
C ARG A 36 -10.13 10.90 -4.88
N THR A 37 -9.06 11.64 -5.12
CA THR A 37 -9.12 12.94 -5.81
C THR A 37 -8.55 12.90 -7.23
N HIS A 38 -8.05 11.75 -7.67
CA HIS A 38 -7.47 11.62 -9.00
C HIS A 38 -8.53 11.79 -10.09
N PRO A 39 -8.24 12.58 -11.15
CA PRO A 39 -9.24 12.86 -12.19
C PRO A 39 -9.79 11.65 -12.93
N GLN A 40 -9.07 10.54 -12.96
CA GLN A 40 -9.48 9.33 -13.67
C GLN A 40 -10.17 8.30 -12.77
N VAL A 41 -10.30 8.59 -11.48
CA VAL A 41 -10.86 7.64 -10.52
C VAL A 41 -12.29 8.05 -10.16
N ALA A 42 -13.23 7.10 -10.33
CA ALA A 42 -14.61 7.28 -9.90
C ALA A 42 -14.77 6.93 -8.42
N LEU A 43 -14.08 5.88 -7.97
CA LEU A 43 -14.14 5.42 -6.59
C LEU A 43 -12.74 5.07 -6.13
N GLY A 44 -12.24 5.82 -5.16
CA GLY A 44 -10.91 5.63 -4.60
C GLY A 44 -10.84 4.51 -3.58
N VAL A 45 -9.64 4.31 -3.04
CA VAL A 45 -9.37 3.26 -2.06
C VAL A 45 -10.07 3.58 -0.74
N SER A 46 -10.76 2.59 -0.18
CA SER A 46 -11.47 2.72 1.09
C SER A 46 -10.52 2.69 2.29
N PRO A 47 -10.99 3.07 3.49
CA PRO A 47 -10.19 2.90 4.72
C PRO A 47 -9.75 1.46 4.95
N ARG A 48 -10.59 0.49 4.56
CA ARG A 48 -10.23 -0.94 4.64
C ARG A 48 -9.06 -1.26 3.71
N GLY A 49 -9.04 -0.65 2.53
CA GLY A 49 -7.92 -0.77 1.61
C GLY A 49 -6.64 -0.16 2.16
N ALA A 50 -6.76 0.98 2.85
CA ALA A 50 -5.61 1.60 3.51
C ALA A 50 -5.01 0.68 4.58
N LEU A 51 -5.87 0.00 5.37
CA LEU A 51 -5.42 -0.99 6.34
C LEU A 51 -4.70 -2.15 5.66
N ALA A 52 -5.20 -2.59 4.50
CA ALA A 52 -4.55 -3.64 3.73
C ALA A 52 -3.16 -3.23 3.27
N VAL A 53 -2.99 -1.98 2.86
CA VAL A 53 -1.67 -1.43 2.50
C VAL A 53 -0.72 -1.50 3.69
N CYS A 54 -1.17 -1.07 4.87
CA CYS A 54 -0.36 -1.10 6.07
C CYS A 54 0.07 -2.52 6.43
N ARG A 55 -0.86 -3.46 6.41
CA ARG A 55 -0.57 -4.87 6.72
C ARG A 55 0.41 -5.48 5.74
N MET A 56 0.21 -5.24 4.46
CA MET A 56 1.08 -5.78 3.42
C MET A 56 2.48 -5.15 3.48
N ALA A 57 2.56 -3.85 3.77
CA ALA A 57 3.84 -3.17 3.94
C ALA A 57 4.63 -3.75 5.11
N LYS A 58 3.96 -4.05 6.22
CA LYS A 58 4.58 -4.71 7.37
C LYS A 58 5.10 -6.09 7.00
N ALA A 59 4.30 -6.87 6.26
CA ALA A 59 4.72 -8.19 5.81
C ALA A 59 5.92 -8.11 4.89
N TYR A 60 5.91 -7.15 3.98
CA TYR A 60 7.02 -6.92 3.05
C TYR A 60 8.31 -6.56 3.80
N ALA A 61 8.23 -5.65 4.79
CA ALA A 61 9.37 -5.29 5.61
C ALA A 61 9.92 -6.49 6.38
N TYR A 62 9.02 -7.28 6.96
CA TYR A 62 9.38 -8.48 7.72
C TYR A 62 10.12 -9.49 6.84
N LEU A 63 9.61 -9.74 5.63
CA LEU A 63 10.23 -10.65 4.68
C LEU A 63 11.63 -10.17 4.23
N ASN A 64 11.87 -8.87 4.30
CA ASN A 64 13.18 -8.29 3.99
C ASN A 64 14.07 -8.15 5.24
N GLY A 65 13.69 -8.79 6.34
CA GLY A 65 14.50 -8.86 7.54
C GLY A 65 14.48 -7.62 8.42
N ARG A 66 13.47 -6.75 8.25
CA ARG A 66 13.35 -5.55 9.07
C ARG A 66 12.18 -5.65 10.05
N ASP A 67 12.31 -4.98 11.17
CA ASP A 67 11.26 -4.87 12.18
C ASP A 67 10.54 -3.52 12.14
N PHE A 68 10.75 -2.75 11.08
CA PHE A 68 10.09 -1.47 10.84
C PHE A 68 9.81 -1.30 9.35
N VAL A 69 8.75 -0.54 9.05
CA VAL A 69 8.35 -0.26 7.66
C VAL A 69 9.05 0.99 7.15
N MET A 70 9.62 0.90 5.96
CA MET A 70 10.17 2.05 5.24
C MET A 70 9.15 2.52 4.19
N PRO A 71 9.20 3.80 3.77
CA PRO A 71 8.31 4.26 2.69
C PRO A 71 8.45 3.45 1.40
N GLU A 72 9.64 2.96 1.10
CA GLU A 72 9.90 2.11 -0.06
C GLU A 72 9.10 0.81 0.00
N ASP A 73 8.87 0.28 1.20
CA ASP A 73 8.05 -0.92 1.39
C ASP A 73 6.59 -0.64 0.97
N VAL A 74 6.08 0.52 1.35
CA VAL A 74 4.74 0.95 0.96
C VAL A 74 4.66 1.09 -0.56
N ALA A 75 5.62 1.77 -1.16
CA ALA A 75 5.65 1.98 -2.61
C ALA A 75 5.71 0.65 -3.37
N ALA A 76 6.45 -0.32 -2.85
CA ALA A 76 6.62 -1.62 -3.50
C ALA A 76 5.31 -2.41 -3.59
N ILE A 77 4.43 -2.31 -2.56
CA ILE A 77 3.20 -3.12 -2.51
C ILE A 77 1.94 -2.34 -2.87
N PHE A 78 2.01 -1.01 -2.92
CA PHE A 78 0.84 -0.16 -3.12
C PHE A 78 0.06 -0.50 -4.40
N PRO A 79 0.69 -0.63 -5.58
CA PRO A 79 -0.06 -0.96 -6.79
C PRO A 79 -0.76 -2.32 -6.71
N ASP A 80 -0.09 -3.33 -6.17
CA ASP A 80 -0.64 -4.67 -6.10
C ASP A 80 -1.84 -4.76 -5.16
N VAL A 81 -1.78 -4.05 -4.05
CA VAL A 81 -2.88 -4.06 -3.07
C VAL A 81 -4.06 -3.24 -3.55
N CYS A 82 -3.82 -2.12 -4.23
CA CYS A 82 -4.86 -1.14 -4.54
C CYS A 82 -5.45 -1.26 -5.94
N ALA A 83 -4.84 -2.00 -6.85
CA ALA A 83 -5.29 -2.08 -8.25
C ALA A 83 -6.75 -2.51 -8.37
N HIS A 84 -7.22 -3.46 -7.57
CA HIS A 84 -8.60 -3.92 -7.58
C HIS A 84 -9.46 -3.32 -6.47
N ARG A 85 -8.96 -2.28 -5.81
CA ARG A 85 -9.68 -1.59 -4.73
C ARG A 85 -10.11 -0.19 -5.12
N LEU A 86 -9.86 0.20 -6.37
CA LEU A 86 -10.34 1.47 -6.91
C LEU A 86 -11.06 1.21 -8.23
N MET A 87 -11.93 2.15 -8.61
CA MET A 87 -12.66 2.06 -9.86
C MET A 87 -12.37 3.31 -10.68
N LEU A 88 -11.95 3.11 -11.92
CA LEU A 88 -11.73 4.20 -12.86
C LEU A 88 -13.08 4.73 -13.37
N ASN A 89 -13.12 6.00 -13.76
CA ASN A 89 -14.34 6.58 -14.31
C ASN A 89 -14.56 6.10 -15.74
N SER A 90 -15.75 6.40 -16.29
CA SER A 90 -16.14 5.93 -17.61
C SER A 90 -15.19 6.40 -18.70
N LYS A 91 -14.75 7.65 -18.63
CA LYS A 91 -13.84 8.23 -19.62
C LYS A 91 -12.49 7.50 -19.63
N ALA A 92 -11.93 7.24 -18.44
CA ALA A 92 -10.67 6.51 -18.33
C ALA A 92 -10.80 5.08 -18.87
N ARG A 93 -11.91 4.41 -18.56
CA ARG A 93 -12.15 3.05 -19.07
C ARG A 93 -12.30 3.04 -20.58
N MET A 94 -12.96 4.04 -21.15
CA MET A 94 -13.08 4.16 -22.62
C MET A 94 -11.74 4.38 -23.30
N MET A 95 -10.80 5.03 -22.60
CA MET A 95 -9.45 5.24 -23.10
C MET A 95 -8.52 4.07 -22.78
N GLU A 96 -9.06 2.98 -22.25
CA GLU A 96 -8.33 1.77 -21.90
C GLU A 96 -7.23 2.00 -20.86
N GLU A 97 -7.43 2.99 -19.99
CA GLU A 97 -6.52 3.22 -18.89
C GLU A 97 -6.61 2.08 -17.87
N LYS A 98 -5.50 1.79 -17.21
CA LYS A 98 -5.42 0.73 -16.21
C LYS A 98 -5.24 1.31 -14.81
N PRO A 99 -5.85 0.67 -13.78
CA PRO A 99 -5.64 1.11 -12.39
C PRO A 99 -4.15 1.19 -12.01
N GLU A 100 -3.34 0.26 -12.50
CA GLU A 100 -1.90 0.22 -12.22
C GLU A 100 -1.20 1.49 -12.70
N SER A 101 -1.61 2.03 -13.84
CA SER A 101 -1.03 3.26 -14.39
C SER A 101 -1.34 4.46 -13.52
N VAL A 102 -2.57 4.54 -13.01
CA VAL A 102 -2.98 5.61 -12.10
C VAL A 102 -2.19 5.53 -10.80
N LEU A 103 -2.05 4.33 -10.25
CA LEU A 103 -1.32 4.12 -8.99
C LEU A 103 0.17 4.44 -9.16
N ALA A 104 0.77 4.08 -10.29
CA ALA A 104 2.16 4.41 -10.58
C ALA A 104 2.37 5.92 -10.67
N GLU A 105 1.42 6.63 -11.28
CA GLU A 105 1.46 8.09 -11.36
C GLU A 105 1.37 8.74 -9.98
N ILE A 106 0.48 8.22 -9.13
CA ILE A 106 0.33 8.72 -7.77
C ILE A 106 1.63 8.54 -6.98
N LEU A 107 2.26 7.37 -7.08
CA LEU A 107 3.55 7.12 -6.43
C LEU A 107 4.63 8.08 -6.94
N LYS A 108 4.67 8.30 -8.24
CA LYS A 108 5.68 9.16 -8.87
C LYS A 108 5.54 10.62 -8.43
N THR A 109 4.32 11.07 -8.20
CA THR A 109 4.04 12.48 -7.87
C THR A 109 3.93 12.73 -6.36
N THR A 110 4.15 11.72 -5.54
CA THR A 110 4.09 11.84 -4.08
C THR A 110 5.50 11.67 -3.50
N ASP A 111 5.94 12.68 -2.77
CA ASP A 111 7.27 12.64 -2.15
C ASP A 111 7.29 11.61 -1.00
N MET A 112 8.35 10.82 -0.95
CA MET A 112 8.57 9.90 0.16
C MET A 112 9.13 10.66 1.36
N PRO A 113 8.64 10.38 2.57
CA PRO A 113 9.24 10.95 3.77
C PRO A 113 10.64 10.38 3.99
N VAL A 114 11.51 11.20 4.56
CA VAL A 114 12.83 10.75 4.97
C VAL A 114 12.73 10.33 6.45
N LEU A 115 13.03 9.07 6.73
CA LEU A 115 13.02 8.58 8.10
C LEU A 115 14.34 8.91 8.76
N LYS A 116 14.27 9.62 9.87
CA LYS A 116 15.43 9.89 10.70
C LYS A 116 15.69 8.68 11.59
N LYS A 117 16.92 8.28 11.67
CA LYS A 117 17.34 7.21 12.59
C LYS A 117 17.31 7.70 14.03
#